data_23a5435a78907d6638ad2cb0e488d465
#
_entry.id   23a5435a78907d6638ad2cb0e488d465
#
_cell.length_a   1.000
_cell.length_b   1.000
_cell.length_c   1.000
_cell.angle_alpha   90.00
_cell.angle_beta   90.00
_cell.angle_gamma   90.00
#
_symmetry.space_group_name_H-M   'P 1'
#
loop_
_entity.id
_entity.type
_entity.pdbx_description
1 polymer ?
#
loop_
_entity_poly.entity_id
_entity_poly.type
_entity_poly.pdbx_seq_one_letter_code
_entity_poly.pdbx_strand_id
1 'polypeptide(L)'
;MCLGIPGRIVEVTDPANYLAKVDVSGVQRMISVRLLESDMPEPDDWVLVHVGFAMAKIDEAEALLTLAAVKKLGEAYTTEVEAFDSSAIV
;
A
#
# COMPACT_ATOMS: atom_id res chain seq x y z
N MET A 1 -9.53 -1.05 14.21
CA MET A 1 -8.98 -2.22 13.52
C MET A 1 -8.30 -1.79 12.23
N CYS A 2 -7.08 -2.22 12.07
CA CYS A 2 -6.27 -1.82 10.94
C CYS A 2 -6.39 -2.85 9.83
N LEU A 3 -7.03 -2.48 8.74
CA LEU A 3 -7.27 -3.38 7.62
C LEU A 3 -6.27 -3.18 6.47
N GLY A 4 -5.37 -2.20 6.62
CA GLY A 4 -4.56 -1.76 5.52
C GLY A 4 -5.34 -0.86 4.58
N ILE A 5 -4.63 -0.19 3.69
CA ILE A 5 -5.25 0.64 2.66
C ILE A 5 -4.69 0.26 1.30
N PRO A 6 -5.49 0.34 0.25
CA PRO A 6 -5.01 0.04 -1.10
C PRO A 6 -3.99 1.08 -1.56
N GLY A 7 -2.89 0.61 -2.10
CA GLY A 7 -1.89 1.45 -2.74
C GLY A 7 -1.51 0.88 -4.08
N ARG A 8 -1.17 1.75 -5.02
CA ARG A 8 -0.75 1.33 -6.35
C ARG A 8 0.77 1.36 -6.43
N ILE A 9 1.35 0.27 -6.86
CA ILE A 9 2.80 0.20 -7.07
C ILE A 9 3.18 1.15 -8.23
N VAL A 10 4.06 2.08 -7.94
CA VAL A 10 4.59 3.00 -8.95
C VAL A 10 5.84 2.39 -9.59
N GLU A 11 6.71 1.84 -8.76
CA GLU A 11 7.99 1.30 -9.22
C GLU A 11 8.54 0.36 -8.15
N VAL A 12 9.14 -0.76 -8.57
CA VAL A 12 9.92 -1.60 -7.66
C VAL A 12 11.35 -1.07 -7.71
N THR A 13 11.71 -0.25 -6.75
CA THR A 13 12.95 0.52 -6.76
C THR A 13 14.18 -0.30 -6.38
N ASP A 14 14.01 -1.27 -5.48
CA ASP A 14 15.11 -2.11 -5.02
C ASP A 14 14.60 -3.53 -4.78
N PRO A 15 14.50 -4.33 -5.85
CA PRO A 15 13.99 -5.71 -5.73
C PRO A 15 14.83 -6.57 -4.80
N ALA A 16 16.13 -6.35 -4.75
CA ALA A 16 17.04 -7.15 -3.91
C ALA A 16 16.73 -6.98 -2.42
N ASN A 17 16.27 -5.81 -2.03
CA ASN A 17 15.91 -5.51 -0.64
C ASN A 17 14.40 -5.44 -0.43
N TYR A 18 13.61 -5.87 -1.42
CA TYR A 18 12.15 -5.90 -1.36
C TYR A 18 11.56 -4.53 -1.05
N LEU A 19 12.03 -3.50 -1.74
CA LEU A 19 11.52 -2.15 -1.60
C LEU A 19 10.82 -1.69 -2.88
N ALA A 20 9.68 -1.05 -2.71
CA ALA A 20 8.94 -0.51 -3.83
C ALA A 20 8.33 0.84 -3.43
N LYS A 21 8.16 1.69 -4.44
CA LYS A 21 7.45 2.95 -4.26
C LYS A 21 5.97 2.71 -4.52
N VAL A 22 5.14 3.14 -3.60
CA VAL A 22 3.69 2.98 -3.72
C VAL A 22 2.99 4.33 -3.55
N ASP A 23 1.89 4.50 -4.26
CA ASP A 23 1.05 5.69 -4.19
C ASP A 23 -0.22 5.35 -3.43
N VAL A 24 -0.46 6.08 -2.34
CA VAL A 24 -1.69 5.98 -1.55
C VAL A 24 -2.31 7.37 -1.49
N SER A 25 -3.41 7.55 -2.21
CA SER A 25 -4.14 8.83 -2.23
C SER A 25 -3.26 10.04 -2.54
N GLY A 26 -2.33 9.88 -3.48
CA GLY A 26 -1.41 10.96 -3.89
C GLY A 26 -0.12 11.04 -3.08
N VAL A 27 0.00 10.26 -2.01
CA VAL A 27 1.22 10.20 -1.20
C VAL A 27 2.06 9.03 -1.68
N GLN A 28 3.30 9.30 -2.12
CA GLN A 28 4.20 8.27 -2.60
C GLN A 28 5.30 8.03 -1.59
N ARG A 29 5.48 6.77 -1.20
CA ARG A 29 6.50 6.37 -0.23
C ARG A 29 7.10 5.02 -0.61
N MET A 30 8.31 4.80 -0.14
CA MET A 30 8.97 3.49 -0.23
C MET A 30 8.41 2.60 0.87
N ILE A 31 8.02 1.38 0.49
CA ILE A 31 7.53 0.40 1.47
C ILE A 31 8.21 -0.94 1.22
N SER A 32 8.13 -1.82 2.21
CA SER A 32 8.62 -3.18 2.06
C SER A 32 7.59 -4.06 1.37
N VAL A 33 8.03 -4.81 0.36
CA VAL A 33 7.21 -5.81 -0.31
C VAL A 33 7.71 -7.22 0.02
N ARG A 34 8.43 -7.37 1.12
CA ARG A 34 9.02 -8.63 1.51
C ARG A 34 7.99 -9.73 1.76
N LEU A 35 6.83 -9.38 2.26
CA LEU A 35 5.75 -10.35 2.48
C LEU A 35 5.21 -10.92 1.17
N LEU A 36 5.52 -10.28 0.05
CA LEU A 36 5.09 -10.71 -1.28
C LEU A 36 6.25 -11.30 -2.09
N GLU A 37 7.30 -11.78 -1.41
CA GLU A 37 8.51 -12.26 -2.10
C GLU A 37 8.25 -13.43 -3.06
N SER A 38 7.23 -14.24 -2.78
CA SER A 38 6.88 -15.35 -3.66
C SER A 38 6.08 -14.95 -4.89
N ASP A 39 5.55 -13.73 -4.89
CA ASP A 39 4.77 -13.19 -5.99
C ASP A 39 4.92 -11.67 -6.00
N MET A 40 6.12 -11.22 -6.36
CA MET A 40 6.46 -9.80 -6.32
C MET A 40 5.52 -8.95 -7.16
N PRO A 41 5.07 -7.82 -6.64
CA PRO A 41 4.21 -6.91 -7.41
C PRO A 41 5.00 -6.21 -8.51
N GLU A 42 4.29 -5.78 -9.52
CA GLU A 42 4.83 -5.01 -10.64
C GLU A 42 4.23 -3.61 -10.64
N PRO A 43 4.80 -2.66 -11.41
CA PRO A 43 4.19 -1.35 -11.55
C PRO A 43 2.73 -1.48 -12.00
N ASP A 44 1.89 -0.64 -11.43
CA ASP A 44 0.44 -0.62 -11.61
C ASP A 44 -0.33 -1.70 -10.85
N ASP A 45 0.36 -2.63 -10.20
CA ASP A 45 -0.30 -3.58 -9.30
C ASP A 45 -0.82 -2.87 -8.07
N TRP A 46 -1.93 -3.37 -7.54
CA TRP A 46 -2.49 -2.86 -6.29
C TRP A 46 -2.14 -3.80 -5.14
N VAL A 47 -1.82 -3.19 -4.02
CA VAL A 47 -1.48 -3.94 -2.79
C VAL A 47 -2.18 -3.31 -1.60
N LEU A 48 -2.41 -4.11 -0.57
CA LEU A 48 -2.86 -3.61 0.73
C LEU A 48 -1.63 -3.21 1.54
N VAL A 49 -1.59 -1.95 1.96
CA VAL A 49 -0.46 -1.39 2.71
C VAL A 49 -0.87 -1.19 4.17
N HIS A 50 -0.02 -1.66 5.07
CA HIS A 50 -0.21 -1.46 6.50
C HIS A 50 1.14 -1.17 7.14
N VAL A 51 1.27 0.03 7.69
CA VAL A 51 2.44 0.47 8.47
C VAL A 51 3.77 0.18 7.74
N GLY A 52 3.86 0.62 6.49
CA GLY A 52 5.10 0.50 5.71
C GLY A 52 5.33 -0.86 5.05
N PHE A 53 4.37 -1.78 5.13
CA PHE A 53 4.46 -3.10 4.52
C PHE A 53 3.32 -3.34 3.56
N ALA A 54 3.63 -3.94 2.41
CA ALA A 54 2.60 -4.47 1.53
C ALA A 54 2.22 -5.85 2.04
N MET A 55 0.96 -6.05 2.41
CA MET A 55 0.49 -7.28 3.03
C MET A 55 -0.01 -8.29 2.02
N ALA A 56 -0.65 -7.84 0.94
CA ALA A 56 -1.23 -8.72 -0.06
C ALA A 56 -1.41 -7.96 -1.37
N LYS A 57 -1.37 -8.70 -2.49
CA LYS A 57 -1.75 -8.15 -3.79
C LYS A 57 -3.26 -8.26 -3.92
N ILE A 58 -3.87 -7.23 -4.47
CA ILE A 58 -5.31 -7.19 -4.74
C ILE A 58 -5.52 -6.69 -6.17
N ASP A 59 -6.69 -6.95 -6.73
CA ASP A 59 -6.99 -6.39 -8.05
C ASP A 59 -7.56 -4.97 -7.93
N GLU A 60 -7.64 -4.28 -9.05
CA GLU A 60 -8.10 -2.89 -9.08
C GLU A 60 -9.53 -2.75 -8.58
N ALA A 61 -10.41 -3.66 -8.96
CA ALA A 61 -11.81 -3.60 -8.52
C ALA A 61 -11.92 -3.72 -7.01
N GLU A 62 -11.17 -4.65 -6.42
CA GLU A 62 -11.13 -4.83 -4.97
C GLU A 62 -10.53 -3.60 -4.30
N ALA A 63 -9.48 -3.03 -4.87
CA ALA A 63 -8.85 -1.82 -4.35
C ALA A 63 -9.85 -0.65 -4.30
N LEU A 64 -10.60 -0.44 -5.37
CA LEU A 64 -11.57 0.64 -5.45
C LEU A 64 -12.70 0.46 -4.45
N LEU A 65 -13.19 -0.77 -4.29
CA LEU A 65 -14.23 -1.07 -3.30
C LEU A 65 -13.73 -0.83 -1.88
N THR A 66 -12.50 -1.25 -1.61
CA THR A 66 -11.90 -1.06 -0.28
C THR A 66 -11.71 0.43 0.02
N LEU A 67 -11.23 1.21 -0.96
CA LEU A 67 -11.09 2.65 -0.78
C LEU A 67 -12.43 3.33 -0.50
N ALA A 68 -13.48 2.94 -1.23
CA ALA A 68 -14.79 3.51 -1.01
C ALA A 68 -15.32 3.19 0.39
N ALA A 69 -15.12 1.96 0.86
CA ALA A 69 -15.53 1.55 2.20
C ALA A 69 -14.74 2.29 3.28
N VAL A 70 -13.42 2.41 3.12
CA VAL A 70 -12.56 3.08 4.10
C VAL A 70 -12.86 4.58 4.16
N LYS A 71 -13.11 5.21 3.03
CA LYS A 71 -13.47 6.64 3.00
C LYS A 71 -14.76 6.93 3.75
N LYS A 72 -15.69 6.00 3.78
CA LYS A 72 -16.92 6.15 4.56
C LYS A 72 -16.67 6.13 6.07
N LEU A 73 -15.57 5.55 6.50
CA LEU A 73 -15.18 5.53 7.90
C LEU A 73 -14.52 6.85 8.35
N GLY A 74 -14.17 7.72 7.40
CA GLY A 74 -13.65 9.05 7.70
C GLY A 74 -12.35 9.03 8.49
N GLU A 75 -12.46 9.19 9.80
CA GLU A 75 -11.29 9.29 10.67
C GLU A 75 -10.38 8.08 10.58
N ALA A 76 -10.93 6.89 10.44
CA ALA A 76 -10.12 5.68 10.30
C ALA A 76 -9.25 5.73 9.05
N TYR A 77 -9.79 6.23 7.95
CA TYR A 77 -9.04 6.40 6.71
C TYR A 77 -7.90 7.40 6.88
N THR A 78 -8.19 8.53 7.52
CA THR A 78 -7.19 9.56 7.77
C THR A 78 -6.04 9.01 8.62
N THR A 79 -6.35 8.24 9.65
CA THR A 79 -5.35 7.62 10.52
C THR A 79 -4.45 6.66 9.73
N GLU A 80 -5.04 5.85 8.83
CA GLU A 80 -4.25 4.93 8.02
C GLU A 80 -3.31 5.66 7.06
N VAL A 81 -3.77 6.74 6.44
CA VAL A 81 -2.93 7.53 5.54
C VAL A 81 -1.78 8.17 6.31
N GLU A 82 -2.05 8.70 7.48
CA GLU A 82 -1.00 9.28 8.34
C GLU A 82 0.01 8.23 8.77
N ALA A 83 -0.44 7.05 9.15
CA ALA A 83 0.46 5.96 9.52
C ALA A 83 1.33 5.54 8.33
N PHE A 84 0.77 5.48 7.12
CA PHE A 84 1.51 5.18 5.91
C PHE A 84 2.61 6.23 5.68
N ASP A 85 2.27 7.50 5.79
CA ASP A 85 3.22 8.60 5.54
C ASP A 85 4.37 8.61 6.56
N SER A 86 4.06 8.36 7.84
CA SER A 86 5.06 8.42 8.90
C SER A 86 5.89 7.15 9.04
N SER A 87 5.42 6.01 8.55
CA SER A 87 6.09 4.72 8.71
C SER A 87 6.77 4.20 7.45
N ALA A 88 6.80 5.00 6.37
CA ALA A 88 7.44 4.60 5.12
C ALA A 88 8.92 4.29 5.33
N ILE A 89 9.41 3.28 4.62
CA ILE A 89 10.80 2.86 4.67
C ILE A 89 11.57 3.61 3.58
N VAL A 90 12.28 4.61 3.96
CA VAL A 90 13.07 5.41 3.02
C VAL A 90 14.48 5.54 3.51
#